data_d6003dfa4016fed4a6fff921f16d523f
#
_entry.id   d6003dfa4016fed4a6fff921f16d523f
#
_cell.length_a   1.000
_cell.length_b   1.000
_cell.length_c   1.000
_cell.angle_alpha   90.00
_cell.angle_beta   90.00
_cell.angle_gamma   90.00
#
_symmetry.space_group_name_H-M   'P 1'
#
loop_
_entity.id
_entity.type
_entity.pdbx_description
1 polymer ?
#
loop_
_entity_poly.entity_id
_entity_poly.type
_entity_poly.pdbx_seq_one_letter_code
_entity_poly.pdbx_strand_id
1 'polypeptide(L)'
;MEKLGISPGLVDIIFLSHEHYDHTGGLKGFLDVNPEVSVFIPDFFPNNIKKTISDAGSRPVFIHQPQPIISRVFTTGVINGWIKEQSMVLDTEKGLVIITGCAHPRITKIIAFTKEYFQQNIHLVFGGFHLGGFEEKEIREIIRLFRKEGVEKVGPTHCSGEEARTFFKEEYGKNFLELGTGKVWSLS
;
A
#
# COMPACT_ATOMS: atom_id res chain seq x y z
N MET A 1 9.84 -13.50 6.54
CA MET A 1 11.10 -13.22 5.81
C MET A 1 11.95 -14.48 5.72
N GLU A 2 12.27 -15.16 6.81
CA GLU A 2 13.11 -16.38 6.84
C GLU A 2 12.69 -17.44 5.81
N LYS A 3 11.40 -17.82 5.76
CA LYS A 3 10.87 -18.80 4.76
C LYS A 3 11.04 -18.37 3.30
N LEU A 4 11.29 -17.10 3.04
CA LEU A 4 11.52 -16.53 1.70
C LEU A 4 13.00 -16.28 1.44
N GLY A 5 13.89 -16.64 2.35
CA GLY A 5 15.32 -16.38 2.25
C GLY A 5 15.69 -14.89 2.29
N ILE A 6 14.80 -14.03 2.81
CA ILE A 6 15.03 -12.58 2.91
C ILE A 6 15.59 -12.27 4.29
N SER A 7 16.84 -11.82 4.34
CA SER A 7 17.47 -11.37 5.59
C SER A 7 16.88 -10.02 6.03
N PRO A 8 16.43 -9.87 7.28
CA PRO A 8 16.02 -8.57 7.82
C PRO A 8 17.11 -7.49 7.71
N GLY A 9 18.39 -7.86 7.83
CA GLY A 9 19.52 -6.93 7.72
C GLY A 9 19.73 -6.31 6.34
N LEU A 10 19.00 -6.77 5.30
CA LEU A 10 19.01 -6.18 3.96
C LEU A 10 17.91 -5.13 3.75
N VAL A 11 17.11 -4.85 4.78
CA VAL A 11 16.04 -3.86 4.70
C VAL A 11 16.54 -2.53 5.23
N ASP A 12 16.48 -1.50 4.42
CA ASP A 12 16.88 -0.12 4.78
C ASP A 12 15.67 0.72 5.23
N ILE A 13 14.47 0.38 4.73
CA ILE A 13 13.27 1.19 4.92
C ILE A 13 12.08 0.30 5.29
N ILE A 14 11.34 0.73 6.33
CA ILE A 14 10.01 0.23 6.66
C ILE A 14 9.00 1.33 6.33
N PHE A 15 7.95 0.98 5.61
CA PHE A 15 6.83 1.87 5.32
C PHE A 15 5.55 1.33 5.95
N LEU A 16 4.97 2.06 6.89
CA LEU A 16 3.72 1.69 7.57
C LEU A 16 2.57 2.53 7.02
N SER A 17 1.57 1.87 6.45
CA SER A 17 0.44 2.53 5.81
C SER A 17 -0.52 3.17 6.82
N HIS A 18 -0.92 2.44 7.86
CA HIS A 18 -1.85 2.84 8.93
C HIS A 18 -1.60 2.04 10.22
N GLU A 19 -2.30 2.37 11.29
CA GLU A 19 -1.99 1.94 12.65
C GLU A 19 -2.54 0.58 13.09
N HIS A 20 -3.33 -0.12 12.26
CA HIS A 20 -3.90 -1.41 12.64
C HIS A 20 -2.82 -2.45 12.97
N TYR A 21 -3.16 -3.33 13.92
CA TYR A 21 -2.22 -4.30 14.48
C TYR A 21 -1.66 -5.27 13.44
N ASP A 22 -2.47 -5.70 12.47
CA ASP A 22 -2.04 -6.58 11.37
C ASP A 22 -1.01 -5.92 10.43
N HIS A 23 -0.85 -4.58 10.49
CA HIS A 23 0.17 -3.80 9.78
C HIS A 23 1.33 -3.34 10.67
N THR A 24 1.15 -3.33 12.00
CA THR A 24 2.16 -2.78 12.94
C THR A 24 2.68 -3.79 13.95
N GLY A 25 1.97 -4.92 14.17
CA GLY A 25 2.29 -5.88 15.23
C GLY A 25 3.64 -6.56 15.10
N GLY A 26 4.18 -6.68 13.87
CA GLY A 26 5.51 -7.23 13.62
C GLY A 26 6.67 -6.24 13.79
N LEU A 27 6.38 -4.94 13.94
CA LEU A 27 7.39 -3.88 13.94
C LEU A 27 8.44 -4.09 15.02
N LYS A 28 8.03 -4.29 16.28
CA LYS A 28 8.98 -4.48 17.38
C LYS A 28 9.93 -5.63 17.11
N GLY A 29 9.40 -6.81 16.78
CA GLY A 29 10.23 -7.99 16.50
C GLY A 29 11.18 -7.80 15.32
N PHE A 30 10.81 -6.99 14.32
CA PHE A 30 11.71 -6.62 13.24
C PHE A 30 12.85 -5.69 13.74
N LEU A 31 12.51 -4.64 14.49
CA LEU A 31 13.47 -3.67 15.00
C LEU A 31 14.45 -4.26 16.02
N ASP A 32 14.04 -5.30 16.78
CA ASP A 32 14.93 -6.06 17.66
C ASP A 32 16.06 -6.78 16.85
N VAL A 33 15.84 -7.06 15.57
CA VAL A 33 16.82 -7.73 14.68
C VAL A 33 17.59 -6.74 13.81
N ASN A 34 16.90 -5.71 13.30
CA ASN A 34 17.51 -4.67 12.46
C ASN A 34 17.02 -3.28 12.89
N PRO A 35 17.71 -2.59 13.80
CA PRO A 35 17.38 -1.23 14.19
C PRO A 35 17.88 -0.16 13.19
N GLU A 36 18.77 -0.51 12.26
CA GLU A 36 19.41 0.43 11.32
C GLU A 36 18.49 0.87 10.16
N VAL A 37 17.17 0.84 10.38
CA VAL A 37 16.18 1.17 9.37
C VAL A 37 15.58 2.56 9.58
N SER A 38 15.18 3.20 8.46
CA SER A 38 14.27 4.35 8.49
C SER A 38 12.83 3.87 8.45
N VAL A 39 12.01 4.30 9.41
CA VAL A 39 10.60 3.90 9.50
C VAL A 39 9.70 5.07 9.11
N PHE A 40 9.10 4.99 7.92
CA PHE A 40 8.18 6.00 7.39
C PHE A 40 6.78 5.74 7.94
N ILE A 41 6.30 6.62 8.81
CA ILE A 41 5.00 6.51 9.48
C ILE A 41 4.18 7.78 9.33
N PRO A 42 2.85 7.71 9.22
CA PRO A 42 1.98 8.86 9.37
C PRO A 42 2.20 9.58 10.70
N ASP A 43 2.18 10.91 10.67
CA ASP A 43 2.45 11.76 11.84
C ASP A 43 1.45 11.59 12.99
N PHE A 44 0.22 11.16 12.67
CA PHE A 44 -0.85 10.91 13.64
C PHE A 44 -0.75 9.56 14.36
N PHE A 45 0.22 8.70 14.02
CA PHE A 45 0.38 7.38 14.66
C PHE A 45 0.44 7.49 16.19
N PRO A 46 -0.10 6.48 16.91
CA PRO A 46 -0.08 6.45 18.37
C PRO A 46 1.34 6.54 18.95
N ASN A 47 1.45 7.18 20.12
CA ASN A 47 2.74 7.39 20.77
C ASN A 47 3.48 6.10 21.15
N ASN A 48 2.76 5.00 21.41
CA ASN A 48 3.37 3.71 21.67
C ASN A 48 4.15 3.18 20.46
N ILE A 49 3.63 3.33 19.23
CA ILE A 49 4.34 2.93 18.00
C ILE A 49 5.57 3.82 17.79
N LYS A 50 5.41 5.14 17.94
CA LYS A 50 6.54 6.10 17.86
C LYS A 50 7.63 5.77 18.85
N LYS A 51 7.22 5.45 20.09
CA LYS A 51 8.14 5.05 21.16
C LYS A 51 8.86 3.74 20.85
N THR A 52 8.17 2.74 20.30
CA THR A 52 8.78 1.48 19.88
C THR A 52 9.92 1.71 18.89
N ILE A 53 9.74 2.62 17.91
CA ILE A 53 10.78 2.97 16.95
C ILE A 53 11.96 3.66 17.61
N SER A 54 11.68 4.65 18.46
CA SER A 54 12.72 5.43 19.14
C SER A 54 13.52 4.59 20.15
N ASP A 55 12.84 3.72 20.92
CA ASP A 55 13.48 2.85 21.92
C ASP A 55 14.42 1.81 21.24
N ALA A 56 14.12 1.40 20.02
CA ALA A 56 14.98 0.53 19.22
C ALA A 56 16.22 1.25 18.65
N GLY A 57 16.26 2.58 18.71
CA GLY A 57 17.30 3.39 18.07
C GLY A 57 17.09 3.63 16.57
N SER A 58 15.96 3.18 16.01
CA SER A 58 15.62 3.37 14.61
C SER A 58 15.20 4.80 14.33
N ARG A 59 15.27 5.20 13.06
CA ARG A 59 14.95 6.56 12.60
C ARG A 59 13.49 6.70 12.16
N PRO A 60 12.59 7.34 12.95
CA PRO A 60 11.25 7.65 12.48
C PRO A 60 11.27 8.79 11.47
N VAL A 61 10.52 8.65 10.38
CA VAL A 61 10.24 9.69 9.38
C VAL A 61 8.75 9.94 9.37
N PHE A 62 8.33 11.10 9.88
CA PHE A 62 6.91 11.45 10.00
C PHE A 62 6.35 11.97 8.69
N ILE A 63 5.27 11.37 8.23
CA ILE A 63 4.61 11.69 6.97
C ILE A 63 3.29 12.41 7.23
N HIS A 64 3.12 13.56 6.58
CA HIS A 64 1.89 14.33 6.56
C HIS A 64 1.41 14.54 5.12
N GLN A 65 2.30 14.99 4.25
CA GLN A 65 2.01 15.32 2.85
C GLN A 65 2.75 14.39 1.88
N PRO A 66 2.38 14.36 0.59
CA PRO A 66 3.14 13.63 -0.42
C PRO A 66 4.60 14.08 -0.45
N GLN A 67 5.50 13.13 -0.46
CA GLN A 67 6.94 13.39 -0.54
C GLN A 67 7.70 12.16 -1.09
N PRO A 68 8.92 12.33 -1.59
CA PRO A 68 9.76 11.21 -1.96
C PRO A 68 10.21 10.42 -0.73
N ILE A 69 10.29 9.11 -0.87
CA ILE A 69 10.90 8.17 0.08
C ILE A 69 12.35 7.91 -0.35
N ILE A 70 12.53 7.50 -1.59
CA ILE A 70 13.80 7.39 -2.33
C ILE A 70 13.54 7.78 -3.78
N SER A 71 14.57 7.72 -4.64
CA SER A 71 14.40 7.99 -6.08
C SER A 71 13.29 7.13 -6.68
N ARG A 72 12.32 7.77 -7.36
CA ARG A 72 11.16 7.15 -8.01
C ARG A 72 10.19 6.39 -7.07
N VAL A 73 10.33 6.55 -5.76
CA VAL A 73 9.41 6.00 -4.77
C VAL A 73 8.89 7.12 -3.88
N PHE A 74 7.58 7.23 -3.78
CA PHE A 74 6.91 8.31 -3.08
C PHE A 74 5.86 7.76 -2.10
N THR A 75 5.45 8.59 -1.15
CA THR A 75 4.23 8.41 -0.39
C THR A 75 3.14 9.36 -0.89
N THR A 76 1.88 8.92 -0.85
CA THR A 76 0.73 9.80 -1.07
C THR A 76 0.59 10.88 0.02
N GLY A 77 1.38 10.80 1.10
CA GLY A 77 1.02 11.48 2.32
C GLY A 77 -0.24 10.88 2.95
N VAL A 78 -0.69 11.51 4.01
CA VAL A 78 -1.87 11.07 4.77
C VAL A 78 -3.15 11.41 4.00
N ILE A 79 -3.87 10.39 3.56
CA ILE A 79 -5.21 10.54 2.98
C ILE A 79 -6.25 10.33 4.08
N ASN A 80 -7.15 11.31 4.27
CA ASN A 80 -8.20 11.24 5.27
C ASN A 80 -9.32 10.27 4.84
N GLY A 81 -9.76 9.44 5.78
CA GLY A 81 -10.88 8.52 5.67
C GLY A 81 -11.46 8.29 7.06
N TRP A 82 -12.27 7.24 7.24
CA TRP A 82 -12.69 6.84 8.58
C TRP A 82 -11.49 6.33 9.40
N ILE A 83 -10.50 5.74 8.74
CA ILE A 83 -9.13 5.59 9.23
C ILE A 83 -8.23 6.30 8.22
N LYS A 84 -7.31 7.10 8.72
CA LYS A 84 -6.30 7.78 7.91
C LYS A 84 -5.24 6.78 7.46
N GLU A 85 -4.79 6.89 6.22
CA GLU A 85 -3.82 5.97 5.65
C GLU A 85 -2.93 6.67 4.63
N GLN A 86 -1.69 6.20 4.47
CA GLN A 86 -0.83 6.54 3.35
C GLN A 86 -0.61 5.34 2.45
N SER A 87 -0.38 5.59 1.18
CA SER A 87 -0.03 4.57 0.19
C SER A 87 1.33 4.86 -0.43
N MET A 88 2.02 3.81 -0.88
CA MET A 88 3.28 3.96 -1.61
C MET A 88 2.99 4.09 -3.09
N VAL A 89 3.75 4.94 -3.77
CA VAL A 89 3.65 5.17 -5.22
C VAL A 89 5.02 4.98 -5.85
N LEU A 90 5.11 4.08 -6.81
CA LEU A 90 6.31 3.92 -7.63
C LEU A 90 6.09 4.62 -8.97
N ASP A 91 7.02 5.50 -9.33
CA ASP A 91 7.07 6.12 -10.65
C ASP A 91 7.88 5.21 -11.58
N THR A 92 7.23 4.61 -12.57
CA THR A 92 7.84 3.67 -13.49
C THR A 92 7.73 4.15 -14.94
N GLU A 93 8.50 3.57 -15.85
CA GLU A 93 8.42 3.89 -17.28
C GLU A 93 7.06 3.56 -17.91
N LYS A 94 6.28 2.66 -17.28
CA LYS A 94 4.94 2.28 -17.75
C LYS A 94 3.82 3.11 -17.12
N GLY A 95 4.16 3.97 -16.15
CA GLY A 95 3.22 4.74 -15.34
C GLY A 95 3.33 4.41 -13.86
N LEU A 96 2.41 4.94 -13.08
CA LEU A 96 2.41 4.79 -11.63
C LEU A 96 2.00 3.39 -11.18
N VAL A 97 2.69 2.88 -10.18
CA VAL A 97 2.26 1.69 -9.41
C VAL A 97 1.87 2.14 -8.02
N ILE A 98 0.62 1.89 -7.63
CA ILE A 98 0.09 2.26 -6.30
C ILE A 98 0.02 1.00 -5.44
N ILE A 99 0.61 1.07 -4.25
CA ILE A 99 0.63 -0.01 -3.26
C ILE A 99 -0.13 0.47 -2.01
N THR A 100 -1.21 -0.22 -1.66
CA THR A 100 -2.05 0.11 -0.51
C THR A 100 -1.87 -0.88 0.64
N GLY A 101 -2.09 -0.43 1.87
CA GLY A 101 -2.26 -1.32 3.02
C GLY A 101 -3.65 -1.96 2.99
N CYS A 102 -4.65 -1.20 3.44
CA CYS A 102 -6.07 -1.60 3.42
C CYS A 102 -6.96 -0.69 2.57
N ALA A 103 -6.52 0.50 2.22
CA ALA A 103 -7.30 1.50 1.50
C ALA A 103 -8.53 2.00 2.28
N HIS A 104 -8.41 2.20 3.59
CA HIS A 104 -9.50 2.73 4.43
C HIS A 104 -10.05 4.09 3.98
N PRO A 105 -9.27 5.00 3.36
CA PRO A 105 -9.82 6.22 2.75
C PRO A 105 -10.75 6.00 1.56
N ARG A 106 -10.95 4.77 1.12
CA ARG A 106 -11.53 4.29 -0.13
C ARG A 106 -10.48 4.22 -1.24
N ILE A 107 -10.36 3.03 -1.85
CA ILE A 107 -9.38 2.79 -2.93
C ILE A 107 -9.57 3.74 -4.11
N THR A 108 -10.80 4.08 -4.46
CA THR A 108 -11.12 5.02 -5.54
C THR A 108 -10.65 6.45 -5.24
N LYS A 109 -10.69 6.87 -3.96
CA LYS A 109 -10.16 8.16 -3.53
C LYS A 109 -8.64 8.21 -3.61
N ILE A 110 -7.96 7.11 -3.21
CA ILE A 110 -6.50 7.00 -3.32
C ILE A 110 -6.06 7.10 -4.78
N ILE A 111 -6.76 6.40 -5.69
CA ILE A 111 -6.50 6.42 -7.13
C ILE A 111 -6.67 7.83 -7.70
N ALA A 112 -7.82 8.47 -7.43
CA ALA A 112 -8.12 9.81 -7.93
C ALA A 112 -7.09 10.83 -7.44
N PHE A 113 -6.78 10.81 -6.12
CA PHE A 113 -5.76 11.67 -5.52
C PHE A 113 -4.38 11.47 -6.17
N THR A 114 -3.94 10.21 -6.32
CA THR A 114 -2.62 9.90 -6.88
C THR A 114 -2.52 10.37 -8.32
N LYS A 115 -3.55 10.11 -9.13
CA LYS A 115 -3.60 10.56 -10.52
C LYS A 115 -3.57 12.08 -10.66
N GLU A 116 -4.34 12.78 -9.82
CA GLU A 116 -4.37 14.25 -9.80
C GLU A 116 -3.02 14.84 -9.37
N TYR A 117 -2.41 14.28 -8.32
CA TYR A 117 -1.15 14.81 -7.78
C TYR A 117 0.04 14.60 -8.72
N PHE A 118 0.19 13.38 -9.26
CA PHE A 118 1.34 13.03 -10.10
C PHE A 118 1.14 13.35 -11.59
N GLN A 119 -0.09 13.61 -12.04
CA GLN A 119 -0.44 13.90 -13.44
C GLN A 119 0.07 12.84 -14.42
N GLN A 120 0.02 11.56 -14.03
CA GLN A 120 0.50 10.43 -14.80
C GLN A 120 -0.55 9.31 -14.89
N ASN A 121 -0.40 8.42 -15.88
CA ASN A 121 -1.23 7.22 -16.00
C ASN A 121 -0.92 6.22 -14.89
N ILE A 122 -1.93 5.45 -14.49
CA ILE A 122 -1.79 4.41 -13.47
C ILE A 122 -1.65 3.05 -14.16
N HIS A 123 -0.46 2.48 -14.08
CA HIS A 123 -0.16 1.16 -14.64
C HIS A 123 -0.71 0.03 -13.78
N LEU A 124 -0.54 0.10 -12.45
CA LEU A 124 -0.94 -0.96 -11.54
C LEU A 124 -1.42 -0.41 -10.19
N VAL A 125 -2.49 -0.98 -9.67
CA VAL A 125 -2.93 -0.79 -8.28
C VAL A 125 -2.99 -2.14 -7.61
N PHE A 126 -2.29 -2.32 -6.48
CA PHE A 126 -2.36 -3.56 -5.72
C PHE A 126 -2.25 -3.36 -4.21
N GLY A 127 -2.63 -4.40 -3.45
CA GLY A 127 -2.70 -4.39 -2.00
C GLY A 127 -4.13 -4.62 -1.50
N GLY A 128 -4.43 -4.22 -0.28
CA GLY A 128 -5.77 -4.28 0.29
C GLY A 128 -6.67 -3.19 -0.28
N PHE A 129 -7.89 -3.55 -0.70
CA PHE A 129 -8.87 -2.60 -1.23
C PHE A 129 -10.07 -2.39 -0.28
N HIS A 130 -10.07 -3.10 0.85
CA HIS A 130 -11.10 -3.03 1.89
C HIS A 130 -12.53 -3.25 1.37
N LEU A 131 -12.72 -4.27 0.55
CA LEU A 131 -14.00 -4.59 -0.10
C LEU A 131 -14.68 -5.84 0.46
N GLY A 132 -14.09 -6.47 1.47
CA GLY A 132 -14.73 -7.60 2.16
C GLY A 132 -16.06 -7.16 2.77
N GLY A 133 -17.16 -7.83 2.39
CA GLY A 133 -18.51 -7.51 2.84
C GLY A 133 -19.27 -6.45 2.04
N PHE A 134 -18.68 -5.94 0.95
CA PHE A 134 -19.40 -5.09 -0.01
C PHE A 134 -20.30 -5.95 -0.91
N GLU A 135 -21.43 -5.40 -1.28
CA GLU A 135 -22.34 -6.04 -2.25
C GLU A 135 -21.75 -6.00 -3.67
N GLU A 136 -22.12 -6.98 -4.51
CA GLU A 136 -21.68 -7.05 -5.91
C GLU A 136 -21.85 -5.72 -6.66
N LYS A 137 -23.00 -5.08 -6.50
CA LYS A 137 -23.29 -3.79 -7.14
C LYS A 137 -22.26 -2.71 -6.79
N GLU A 138 -21.86 -2.64 -5.54
CA GLU A 138 -20.87 -1.67 -5.05
C GLU A 138 -19.48 -1.98 -5.61
N ILE A 139 -19.10 -3.27 -5.61
CA ILE A 139 -17.81 -3.72 -6.16
C ILE A 139 -17.74 -3.41 -7.67
N ARG A 140 -18.80 -3.69 -8.42
CA ARG A 140 -18.84 -3.40 -9.87
C ARG A 140 -18.78 -1.90 -10.16
N GLU A 141 -19.37 -1.05 -9.30
CA GLU A 141 -19.23 0.40 -9.41
C GLU A 141 -17.78 0.86 -9.16
N ILE A 142 -17.12 0.31 -8.16
CA ILE A 142 -15.70 0.58 -7.88
C ILE A 142 -14.84 0.15 -9.09
N ILE A 143 -15.10 -1.00 -9.68
CA ILE A 143 -14.39 -1.48 -10.89
C ILE A 143 -14.57 -0.51 -12.07
N ARG A 144 -15.80 0.02 -12.27
CA ARG A 144 -16.05 1.05 -13.30
C ARG A 144 -15.22 2.32 -13.05
N LEU A 145 -15.11 2.74 -11.79
CA LEU A 145 -14.26 3.89 -11.45
C LEU A 145 -12.78 3.62 -11.73
N PHE A 146 -12.26 2.43 -11.45
CA PHE A 146 -10.91 2.04 -11.82
C PHE A 146 -10.69 2.16 -13.35
N ARG A 147 -11.64 1.66 -14.14
CA ARG A 147 -11.58 1.77 -15.62
C ARG A 147 -11.65 3.23 -16.08
N LYS A 148 -12.54 4.03 -15.49
CA LYS A 148 -12.67 5.46 -15.80
C LYS A 148 -11.37 6.21 -15.52
N GLU A 149 -10.68 5.87 -14.43
CA GLU A 149 -9.38 6.47 -14.09
C GLU A 149 -8.22 5.93 -14.93
N GLY A 150 -8.47 4.92 -15.78
CA GLY A 150 -7.49 4.35 -16.69
C GLY A 150 -6.50 3.41 -16.01
N VAL A 151 -6.89 2.79 -14.89
CA VAL A 151 -6.05 1.75 -14.24
C VAL A 151 -5.89 0.57 -15.18
N GLU A 152 -4.66 0.28 -15.58
CA GLU A 152 -4.37 -0.79 -16.54
C GLU A 152 -4.42 -2.18 -15.92
N LYS A 153 -3.76 -2.36 -14.78
CA LYS A 153 -3.63 -3.65 -14.06
C LYS A 153 -4.05 -3.53 -12.61
N VAL A 154 -4.50 -4.65 -12.04
CA VAL A 154 -4.94 -4.71 -10.63
C VAL A 154 -4.46 -5.99 -9.95
N GLY A 155 -4.19 -5.88 -8.64
CA GLY A 155 -3.84 -7.01 -7.79
C GLY A 155 -4.46 -6.88 -6.39
N PRO A 156 -5.80 -7.00 -6.25
CA PRO A 156 -6.43 -6.95 -4.93
C PRO A 156 -6.01 -8.16 -4.07
N THR A 157 -5.59 -7.87 -2.84
CA THR A 157 -5.14 -8.87 -1.85
C THR A 157 -5.68 -8.55 -0.46
N HIS A 158 -5.18 -9.22 0.57
CA HIS A 158 -5.39 -8.93 1.99
C HIS A 158 -6.89 -8.78 2.34
N CYS A 159 -7.34 -7.59 2.71
CA CYS A 159 -8.72 -7.29 3.12
C CYS A 159 -9.68 -7.02 1.95
N SER A 160 -9.30 -7.32 0.72
CA SER A 160 -10.16 -7.09 -0.47
C SER A 160 -11.37 -8.01 -0.52
N GLY A 161 -11.30 -9.22 0.06
CA GLY A 161 -12.36 -10.22 -0.01
C GLY A 161 -12.33 -11.04 -1.31
N GLU A 162 -12.72 -12.31 -1.22
CA GLU A 162 -12.66 -13.24 -2.37
C GLU A 162 -13.67 -12.87 -3.46
N GLU A 163 -14.85 -12.39 -3.08
CA GLU A 163 -15.87 -11.98 -4.04
C GLU A 163 -15.40 -10.79 -4.88
N ALA A 164 -14.84 -9.76 -4.25
CA ALA A 164 -14.26 -8.63 -4.97
C ALA A 164 -13.11 -9.06 -5.90
N ARG A 165 -12.22 -9.95 -5.43
CA ARG A 165 -11.13 -10.50 -6.25
C ARG A 165 -11.67 -11.21 -7.49
N THR A 166 -12.77 -11.96 -7.34
CA THR A 166 -13.43 -12.65 -8.46
C THR A 166 -13.92 -11.65 -9.50
N PHE A 167 -14.66 -10.61 -9.10
CA PHE A 167 -15.17 -9.60 -10.04
C PHE A 167 -14.07 -8.77 -10.70
N PHE A 168 -13.00 -8.44 -9.95
CA PHE A 168 -11.83 -7.80 -10.54
C PHE A 168 -11.13 -8.72 -11.56
N LYS A 169 -11.05 -10.02 -11.30
CA LYS A 169 -10.45 -11.00 -12.20
C LYS A 169 -11.27 -11.18 -13.47
N GLU A 170 -12.60 -11.24 -13.36
CA GLU A 170 -13.51 -11.27 -14.51
C GLU A 170 -13.33 -10.04 -15.40
N GLU A 171 -13.30 -8.85 -14.81
CA GLU A 171 -13.21 -7.58 -15.54
C GLU A 171 -11.83 -7.35 -16.16
N TYR A 172 -10.75 -7.64 -15.41
CA TYR A 172 -9.38 -7.32 -15.84
C TYR A 172 -8.72 -8.45 -16.65
N GLY A 173 -9.20 -9.69 -16.56
CA GLY A 173 -8.68 -10.84 -17.31
C GLY A 173 -7.16 -10.99 -17.16
N LYS A 174 -6.42 -10.90 -18.27
CA LYS A 174 -4.94 -10.99 -18.27
C LYS A 174 -4.22 -9.86 -17.52
N ASN A 175 -4.93 -8.78 -17.23
CA ASN A 175 -4.43 -7.64 -16.47
C ASN A 175 -4.72 -7.74 -14.97
N PHE A 176 -5.33 -8.84 -14.53
CA PHE A 176 -5.45 -9.20 -13.14
C PHE A 176 -4.20 -9.94 -12.67
N LEU A 177 -3.61 -9.50 -11.56
CA LEU A 177 -2.43 -10.13 -10.99
C LEU A 177 -2.80 -10.94 -9.75
N GLU A 178 -2.53 -12.25 -9.79
CA GLU A 178 -2.59 -13.11 -8.62
C GLU A 178 -1.39 -12.83 -7.73
N LEU A 179 -1.56 -11.97 -6.75
CA LEU A 179 -0.52 -11.58 -5.81
C LEU A 179 -0.74 -12.21 -4.43
N GLY A 180 0.35 -12.37 -3.67
CA GLY A 180 0.37 -12.91 -2.33
C GLY A 180 1.79 -12.97 -1.79
N THR A 181 1.95 -13.41 -0.55
CA THR A 181 3.25 -13.48 0.11
C THR A 181 4.24 -14.34 -0.68
N GLY A 182 5.40 -13.79 -1.00
CA GLY A 182 6.46 -14.45 -1.75
C GLY A 182 6.27 -14.45 -3.27
N LYS A 183 5.17 -13.89 -3.79
CA LYS A 183 4.99 -13.74 -5.23
C LYS A 183 5.91 -12.65 -5.78
N VAL A 184 6.63 -12.98 -6.83
CA VAL A 184 7.49 -12.03 -7.57
C VAL A 184 6.79 -11.67 -8.88
N TRP A 185 6.74 -10.39 -9.18
CA TRP A 185 6.27 -9.87 -10.44
C TRP A 185 7.23 -8.79 -10.95
N SER A 186 7.56 -8.83 -12.23
CA SER A 186 8.48 -7.89 -12.86
C SER A 186 7.73 -6.90 -13.73
N LEU A 187 8.14 -5.64 -13.67
CA LEU A 187 7.68 -4.54 -14.52
C LEU A 187 8.36 -4.61 -15.91
N SER A 188 8.36 -5.79 -16.53
CA SER A 188 8.95 -5.99 -17.88
C SER A 188 8.04 -5.46 -18.99
#